data_8421fb453fbcab0978e9a781f6610d67
#
_entry.id   8421fb453fbcab0978e9a781f6610d67
#
_cell.length_a   1.000
_cell.length_b   1.000
_cell.length_c   1.000
_cell.angle_alpha   90.00
_cell.angle_beta   90.00
_cell.angle_gamma   90.00
#
_symmetry.space_group_name_H-M   'P 1'
#
loop_
_entity.id
_entity.type
_entity.pdbx_description
1 polymer ?
#
loop_
_entity_poly.entity_id
_entity_poly.type
_entity_poly.pdbx_seq_one_letter_code
_entity_poly.pdbx_strand_id
1 'polypeptide(L)'
;MSGPRRALWTLTWKAHGRRLLAWPLAWTALVLALASATRSLYPDGASRLRYASTIGSSRIQELFNGRGYDLTSAGGIEAFEVGMFGLVLVPVGASLLAVRLMRAEEALGRWEVVSAGGYGKTAPTAAAMAAQACSTSLFGAASFAGLLLFGFPAAGAAKYCLILCLFALVFAAAAALLAQTVADAKAAGTAVLAWVMFCYLVRAAIDGRRLPATWLTPMGWLAEARPWGTSRLWPYAACATAAAALAAAALALCRVRDLGGAAVSPRPGRAGAAPWIRGTRYVWRLTRSGAAGWCAAAVCWAAPVGAMGDEIDVWVEQNPGIAELFGGHAPRDFMSVLAVGIIGLLALAAGLATAAELRGEEASGRLGLVCSTRCGYASVVRAWFAQSVLAAAAVAASGGFAYWISIGASTGKWELSSSLGAAALLLVPIVAVLAGAFAVFSYAPKAWAAVWALACWIAVVEILADPLDLPEWGRKLSPLYLVGRVPMESPSWIATGCIGAAALALALAGVKPRPRDLAAG
;
A
#
# COMPACT_ATOMS: atom_id res chain seq x y z
N MET A 1 -35.16 6.20 7.36
CA MET A 1 -34.46 5.20 8.23
C MET A 1 -35.18 5.15 9.57
N SER A 2 -35.61 3.97 10.03
CA SER A 2 -36.16 3.77 11.40
C SER A 2 -35.15 4.20 12.46
N GLY A 3 -35.63 4.66 13.64
CA GLY A 3 -34.77 5.21 14.71
C GLY A 3 -33.50 4.40 15.03
N PRO A 4 -33.57 3.07 15.18
CA PRO A 4 -32.38 2.26 15.50
C PRO A 4 -31.29 2.26 14.40
N ARG A 5 -31.68 2.20 13.13
CA ARG A 5 -30.72 2.24 12.00
C ARG A 5 -30.03 3.60 11.87
N ARG A 6 -30.75 4.68 12.20
CA ARG A 6 -30.19 6.04 12.22
C ARG A 6 -29.14 6.19 13.35
N ALA A 7 -29.38 5.57 14.49
CA ALA A 7 -28.43 5.60 15.61
C ALA A 7 -27.11 4.89 15.24
N LEU A 8 -27.15 3.69 14.66
CA LEU A 8 -25.95 2.97 14.22
C LEU A 8 -25.18 3.72 13.12
N TRP A 9 -25.88 4.31 12.17
CA TRP A 9 -25.30 5.18 11.16
C TRP A 9 -24.53 6.34 11.79
N THR A 10 -25.18 7.07 12.69
CA THR A 10 -24.58 8.21 13.40
C THR A 10 -23.37 7.78 14.24
N LEU A 11 -23.46 6.63 14.91
CA LEU A 11 -22.36 6.08 15.69
C LEU A 11 -21.16 5.74 14.82
N THR A 12 -21.38 5.09 13.66
CA THR A 12 -20.31 4.75 12.70
C THR A 12 -19.60 6.01 12.21
N TRP A 13 -20.34 7.04 11.84
CA TRP A 13 -19.75 8.31 11.39
C TRP A 13 -19.02 9.06 12.51
N LYS A 14 -19.55 9.07 13.75
CA LYS A 14 -18.85 9.66 14.90
C LYS A 14 -17.54 8.93 15.22
N ALA A 15 -17.53 7.61 15.14
CA ALA A 15 -16.36 6.79 15.44
C ALA A 15 -15.30 6.83 14.32
N HIS A 16 -15.72 6.88 13.05
CA HIS A 16 -14.83 6.70 11.91
C HIS A 16 -14.87 7.83 10.87
N GLY A 17 -15.60 8.91 11.11
CA GLY A 17 -15.84 9.98 10.14
C GLY A 17 -14.56 10.56 9.54
N ARG A 18 -13.51 10.75 10.35
CA ARG A 18 -12.20 11.22 9.85
C ARG A 18 -11.62 10.28 8.79
N ARG A 19 -11.73 8.96 8.97
CA ARG A 19 -11.22 7.96 8.02
C ARG A 19 -12.10 7.85 6.79
N LEU A 20 -13.43 7.89 7.00
CA LEU A 20 -14.43 7.89 5.94
C LEU A 20 -14.34 9.13 5.04
N LEU A 21 -13.79 10.24 5.52
CA LEU A 21 -13.54 11.45 4.74
C LEU A 21 -12.11 11.51 4.17
N ALA A 22 -11.11 11.10 4.95
CA ALA A 22 -9.71 11.19 4.53
C ALA A 22 -9.42 10.34 3.28
N TRP A 23 -9.99 9.13 3.19
CA TRP A 23 -9.81 8.25 2.04
C TRP A 23 -10.36 8.85 0.73
N PRO A 24 -11.64 9.26 0.63
CA PRO A 24 -12.15 9.88 -0.59
C PRO A 24 -11.43 11.19 -0.95
N LEU A 25 -11.03 12.00 0.03
CA LEU A 25 -10.29 13.23 -0.22
C LEU A 25 -8.91 12.96 -0.82
N ALA A 26 -8.16 12.00 -0.26
CA ALA A 26 -6.85 11.63 -0.77
C ALA A 26 -6.92 11.12 -2.22
N TRP A 27 -7.93 10.30 -2.52
CA TRP A 27 -8.12 9.75 -3.86
C TRP A 27 -8.62 10.79 -4.86
N THR A 28 -9.54 11.65 -4.45
CA THR A 28 -9.97 12.78 -5.28
C THR A 28 -8.77 13.68 -5.59
N ALA A 29 -7.94 14.00 -4.59
CA ALA A 29 -6.74 14.81 -4.80
C ALA A 29 -5.78 14.17 -5.82
N LEU A 30 -5.56 12.85 -5.76
CA LEU A 30 -4.72 12.15 -6.73
C LEU A 30 -5.31 12.21 -8.15
N VAL A 31 -6.60 11.88 -8.32
CA VAL A 31 -7.27 11.94 -9.62
C VAL A 31 -7.18 13.35 -10.20
N LEU A 32 -7.43 14.38 -9.40
CA LEU A 32 -7.38 15.77 -9.87
C LEU A 32 -5.95 16.27 -10.12
N ALA A 33 -4.96 15.81 -9.37
CA ALA A 33 -3.56 16.12 -9.64
C ALA A 33 -3.11 15.54 -10.98
N LEU A 34 -3.45 14.29 -11.26
CA LEU A 34 -3.15 13.64 -12.54
C LEU A 34 -3.94 14.28 -13.70
N ALA A 35 -5.21 14.65 -13.49
CA ALA A 35 -6.01 15.37 -14.46
C ALA A 35 -5.41 16.74 -14.81
N SER A 36 -4.91 17.47 -13.82
CA SER A 36 -4.20 18.72 -14.02
C SER A 36 -2.90 18.51 -14.81
N ALA A 37 -2.11 17.52 -14.43
CA ALA A 37 -0.88 17.17 -15.13
C ALA A 37 -1.14 16.75 -16.59
N THR A 38 -2.14 15.91 -16.83
CA THR A 38 -2.53 15.48 -18.18
C THR A 38 -2.91 16.68 -19.07
N ARG A 39 -3.65 17.63 -18.53
CA ARG A 39 -4.04 18.84 -19.27
C ARG A 39 -2.86 19.76 -19.58
N SER A 40 -1.90 19.90 -18.65
CA SER A 40 -0.72 20.77 -18.84
C SER A 40 0.30 20.14 -19.78
N LEU A 41 0.54 18.83 -19.67
CA LEU A 41 1.54 18.14 -20.48
C LEU A 41 1.05 17.78 -21.89
N TYR A 42 -0.25 17.53 -22.04
CA TYR A 42 -0.87 17.08 -23.32
C TYR A 42 -2.05 18.00 -23.72
N PRO A 43 -1.79 19.31 -23.96
CA PRO A 43 -2.87 20.29 -24.19
C PRO A 43 -3.56 20.09 -25.55
N ASP A 44 -2.84 19.64 -26.58
CA ASP A 44 -3.30 19.54 -27.96
C ASP A 44 -3.37 18.09 -28.47
N GLY A 45 -4.00 17.91 -29.64
CA GLY A 45 -4.16 16.60 -30.29
C GLY A 45 -2.81 15.99 -30.73
N ALA A 46 -1.83 16.84 -31.10
CA ALA A 46 -0.53 16.35 -31.57
C ALA A 46 0.30 15.76 -30.41
N SER A 47 0.29 16.41 -29.23
CA SER A 47 0.94 15.89 -28.03
C SER A 47 0.30 14.60 -27.54
N ARG A 48 -1.04 14.49 -27.60
CA ARG A 48 -1.76 13.24 -27.23
C ARG A 48 -1.51 12.11 -28.22
N LEU A 49 -1.41 12.40 -29.51
CA LEU A 49 -1.08 11.40 -30.51
C LEU A 49 0.34 10.85 -30.29
N ARG A 50 1.30 11.73 -29.99
CA ARG A 50 2.66 11.32 -29.60
C ARG A 50 2.65 10.45 -28.34
N TYR A 51 1.91 10.84 -27.31
CA TYR A 51 1.74 10.01 -26.12
C TYR A 51 1.20 8.61 -26.48
N ALA A 52 0.13 8.54 -27.27
CA ALA A 52 -0.48 7.28 -27.65
C ALA A 52 0.46 6.36 -28.45
N SER A 53 1.29 6.95 -29.33
CA SER A 53 2.24 6.17 -30.15
C SER A 53 3.53 5.76 -29.42
N THR A 54 3.89 6.44 -28.33
CA THR A 54 5.10 6.17 -27.54
C THR A 54 4.75 5.45 -26.23
N ILE A 55 4.34 6.20 -25.21
CA ILE A 55 4.06 5.68 -23.88
C ILE A 55 2.86 4.72 -23.90
N GLY A 56 1.79 5.11 -24.59
CA GLY A 56 0.54 4.33 -24.65
C GLY A 56 0.66 3.01 -25.43
N SER A 57 1.67 2.84 -26.27
CA SER A 57 1.94 1.58 -26.99
C SER A 57 2.90 0.65 -26.24
N SER A 58 3.52 1.13 -25.16
CA SER A 58 4.49 0.39 -24.37
C SER A 58 3.82 -0.75 -23.59
N ARG A 59 4.29 -1.99 -23.81
CA ARG A 59 3.85 -3.16 -23.02
C ARG A 59 4.16 -3.03 -21.54
N ILE A 60 5.23 -2.32 -21.24
CA ILE A 60 5.67 -1.98 -19.89
C ILE A 60 4.59 -1.17 -19.17
N GLN A 61 4.12 -0.11 -19.80
CA GLN A 61 3.08 0.73 -19.26
C GLN A 61 1.76 -0.05 -19.13
N GLU A 62 1.41 -0.89 -20.12
CA GLU A 62 0.24 -1.76 -20.03
C GLU A 62 0.31 -2.74 -18.83
N LEU A 63 1.49 -3.24 -18.50
CA LEU A 63 1.68 -4.15 -17.38
C LEU A 63 1.41 -3.46 -16.04
N PHE A 64 1.80 -2.19 -15.87
CA PHE A 64 1.56 -1.44 -14.65
C PHE A 64 0.18 -0.78 -14.61
N ASN A 65 -0.19 -0.08 -15.67
CA ASN A 65 -1.37 0.79 -15.74
C ASN A 65 -2.64 0.03 -16.17
N GLY A 66 -2.50 -1.17 -16.74
CA GLY A 66 -3.55 -1.87 -17.48
C GLY A 66 -3.58 -1.46 -18.95
N ARG A 67 -4.48 -2.05 -19.73
CA ARG A 67 -4.61 -1.71 -21.15
C ARG A 67 -5.07 -0.28 -21.34
N GLY A 68 -4.36 0.46 -22.19
CA GLY A 68 -4.72 1.82 -22.59
C GLY A 68 -5.79 1.83 -23.66
N TYR A 69 -6.86 2.60 -23.44
CA TYR A 69 -7.93 2.84 -24.41
C TYR A 69 -8.14 4.34 -24.56
N ASP A 70 -8.47 4.75 -25.80
CA ASP A 70 -8.80 6.16 -26.12
C ASP A 70 -7.67 7.16 -25.78
N LEU A 71 -6.40 6.74 -25.88
CA LEU A 71 -5.22 7.50 -25.49
C LEU A 71 -4.96 8.77 -26.31
N THR A 72 -5.72 9.00 -27.38
CA THR A 72 -5.74 10.26 -28.13
C THR A 72 -6.62 11.33 -27.46
N SER A 73 -7.37 10.97 -26.42
CA SER A 73 -8.18 11.88 -25.62
C SER A 73 -7.49 12.17 -24.27
N ALA A 74 -7.66 13.37 -23.73
CA ALA A 74 -7.14 13.71 -22.42
C ALA A 74 -7.69 12.78 -21.32
N GLY A 75 -8.97 12.38 -21.43
CA GLY A 75 -9.58 11.47 -20.47
C GLY A 75 -9.05 10.04 -20.56
N GLY A 76 -8.72 9.56 -21.76
CA GLY A 76 -8.12 8.25 -21.93
C GLY A 76 -6.70 8.20 -21.33
N ILE A 77 -5.90 9.24 -21.52
CA ILE A 77 -4.60 9.39 -20.87
C ILE A 77 -4.76 9.42 -19.34
N GLU A 78 -5.68 10.24 -18.84
CA GLU A 78 -5.99 10.32 -17.40
C GLU A 78 -6.35 8.95 -16.81
N ALA A 79 -7.26 8.21 -17.46
CA ALA A 79 -7.66 6.88 -16.99
C ALA A 79 -6.50 5.88 -17.00
N PHE A 80 -5.60 5.99 -17.96
CA PHE A 80 -4.42 5.15 -18.08
C PHE A 80 -3.38 5.47 -16.99
N GLU A 81 -3.07 6.74 -16.78
CA GLU A 81 -2.10 7.18 -15.76
C GLU A 81 -2.60 6.91 -14.32
N VAL A 82 -3.90 7.15 -14.06
CA VAL A 82 -4.51 6.75 -12.79
C VAL A 82 -4.41 5.25 -12.57
N GLY A 83 -4.42 4.44 -13.63
CA GLY A 83 -4.27 2.99 -13.57
C GLY A 83 -3.04 2.54 -12.79
N MET A 84 -1.91 3.20 -12.95
CA MET A 84 -0.66 2.89 -12.23
C MET A 84 -0.85 2.87 -10.71
N PHE A 85 -1.52 3.88 -10.16
CA PHE A 85 -1.78 4.01 -8.73
C PHE A 85 -3.12 3.39 -8.33
N GLY A 86 -4.15 3.60 -9.16
CA GLY A 86 -5.53 3.23 -8.88
C GLY A 86 -5.75 1.73 -8.76
N LEU A 87 -5.08 0.94 -9.60
CA LEU A 87 -5.24 -0.53 -9.59
C LEU A 87 -4.76 -1.19 -8.29
N VAL A 88 -3.84 -0.58 -7.57
CA VAL A 88 -3.35 -1.12 -6.29
C VAL A 88 -3.89 -0.35 -5.10
N LEU A 89 -3.68 0.96 -5.09
CA LEU A 89 -3.96 1.75 -3.89
C LEU A 89 -5.48 1.89 -3.61
N VAL A 90 -6.35 2.02 -4.64
CA VAL A 90 -7.81 2.09 -4.43
C VAL A 90 -8.34 0.80 -3.78
N PRO A 91 -8.05 -0.41 -4.32
CA PRO A 91 -8.42 -1.66 -3.67
C PRO A 91 -7.85 -1.82 -2.26
N VAL A 92 -6.57 -1.48 -2.05
CA VAL A 92 -5.93 -1.56 -0.72
C VAL A 92 -6.64 -0.65 0.27
N GLY A 93 -6.85 0.62 -0.07
CA GLY A 93 -7.49 1.59 0.82
C GLY A 93 -8.94 1.21 1.14
N ALA A 94 -9.73 0.87 0.12
CA ALA A 94 -11.12 0.44 0.29
C ALA A 94 -11.23 -0.82 1.15
N SER A 95 -10.36 -1.78 0.93
CA SER A 95 -10.35 -3.06 1.65
C SER A 95 -9.90 -2.92 3.10
N LEU A 96 -8.82 -2.19 3.37
CA LEU A 96 -8.35 -1.98 4.74
C LEU A 96 -9.34 -1.14 5.55
N LEU A 97 -10.02 -0.18 4.92
CA LEU A 97 -11.11 0.56 5.55
C LEU A 97 -12.26 -0.39 5.93
N ALA A 98 -12.67 -1.31 5.05
CA ALA A 98 -13.70 -2.30 5.34
C ALA A 98 -13.33 -3.19 6.54
N VAL A 99 -12.13 -3.75 6.57
CA VAL A 99 -11.63 -4.54 7.70
C VAL A 99 -11.65 -3.72 8.99
N ARG A 100 -11.23 -2.46 8.92
CA ARG A 100 -11.20 -1.55 10.09
C ARG A 100 -12.59 -1.24 10.62
N LEU A 101 -13.55 -0.98 9.74
CA LEU A 101 -14.92 -0.65 10.12
C LEU A 101 -15.68 -1.85 10.70
N MET A 102 -15.27 -3.07 10.36
CA MET A 102 -15.98 -4.30 10.75
C MET A 102 -15.17 -5.11 11.74
N ARG A 103 -14.13 -5.79 11.30
CA ARG A 103 -13.41 -6.78 12.11
C ARG A 103 -12.63 -6.17 13.27
N ALA A 104 -12.01 -4.99 13.06
CA ALA A 104 -11.28 -4.35 14.13
C ALA A 104 -12.21 -3.84 15.24
N GLU A 105 -13.41 -3.37 14.91
CA GLU A 105 -14.41 -2.94 15.91
C GLU A 105 -14.98 -4.12 16.68
N GLU A 106 -15.19 -5.24 16.00
CA GLU A 106 -15.62 -6.49 16.63
C GLU A 106 -14.55 -7.04 17.57
N ALA A 107 -13.27 -7.06 17.15
CA ALA A 107 -12.14 -7.50 17.96
C ALA A 107 -11.94 -6.64 19.24
N LEU A 108 -12.42 -5.40 19.24
CA LEU A 108 -12.44 -4.51 20.41
C LEU A 108 -13.68 -4.71 21.31
N GLY A 109 -14.54 -5.71 21.02
CA GLY A 109 -15.75 -5.99 21.79
C GLY A 109 -16.88 -4.96 21.62
N ARG A 110 -16.71 -3.93 20.79
CA ARG A 110 -17.71 -2.85 20.64
C ARG A 110 -19.03 -3.34 20.04
N TRP A 111 -18.97 -4.34 19.19
CA TRP A 111 -20.16 -4.91 18.58
C TRP A 111 -20.98 -5.76 19.55
N GLU A 112 -20.35 -6.34 20.57
CA GLU A 112 -21.05 -7.02 21.67
C GLU A 112 -21.91 -6.03 22.46
N VAL A 113 -21.35 -4.83 22.76
CA VAL A 113 -22.09 -3.76 23.44
C VAL A 113 -23.29 -3.29 22.59
N VAL A 114 -23.08 -3.11 21.27
CA VAL A 114 -24.15 -2.72 20.35
C VAL A 114 -25.24 -3.79 20.30
N SER A 115 -24.85 -5.07 20.25
CA SER A 115 -25.79 -6.19 20.19
C SER A 115 -26.58 -6.36 21.49
N ALA A 116 -25.96 -6.10 22.65
CA ALA A 116 -26.63 -6.07 23.94
C ALA A 116 -27.73 -4.99 24.03
N GLY A 117 -27.60 -3.92 23.22
CA GLY A 117 -28.61 -2.88 23.05
C GLY A 117 -29.80 -3.28 22.16
N GLY A 118 -29.95 -4.57 21.82
CA GLY A 118 -31.08 -5.09 21.05
C GLY A 118 -30.94 -5.00 19.52
N TYR A 119 -29.75 -4.66 19.01
CA TYR A 119 -29.47 -4.67 17.58
C TYR A 119 -29.13 -6.08 17.09
N GLY A 120 -29.71 -6.50 15.97
CA GLY A 120 -29.38 -7.81 15.38
C GLY A 120 -27.91 -7.90 14.93
N LYS A 121 -27.35 -9.11 14.94
CA LYS A 121 -25.94 -9.43 14.61
C LYS A 121 -25.42 -8.77 13.32
N THR A 122 -26.27 -8.60 12.30
CA THR A 122 -25.91 -8.03 11.00
C THR A 122 -26.01 -6.50 10.93
N ALA A 123 -26.66 -5.86 11.89
CA ALA A 123 -26.93 -4.42 11.84
C ALA A 123 -25.65 -3.56 11.85
N PRO A 124 -24.62 -3.84 12.69
CA PRO A 124 -23.35 -3.11 12.65
C PRO A 124 -22.61 -3.28 11.32
N THR A 125 -22.54 -4.53 10.80
CA THR A 125 -21.91 -4.81 9.50
C THR A 125 -22.61 -4.04 8.37
N ALA A 126 -23.94 -4.07 8.32
CA ALA A 126 -24.71 -3.36 7.30
C ALA A 126 -24.50 -1.84 7.40
N ALA A 127 -24.47 -1.27 8.62
CA ALA A 127 -24.19 0.15 8.84
C ALA A 127 -22.77 0.53 8.39
N ALA A 128 -21.77 -0.30 8.68
CA ALA A 128 -20.39 -0.09 8.24
C ALA A 128 -20.26 -0.13 6.70
N MET A 129 -20.89 -1.11 6.04
CA MET A 129 -20.92 -1.21 4.57
C MET A 129 -21.61 -0.02 3.94
N ALA A 130 -22.75 0.41 4.49
CA ALA A 130 -23.47 1.59 4.00
C ALA A 130 -22.63 2.87 4.17
N ALA A 131 -21.95 3.04 5.31
CA ALA A 131 -21.07 4.18 5.54
C ALA A 131 -19.89 4.20 4.56
N GLN A 132 -19.31 3.04 4.26
CA GLN A 132 -18.25 2.93 3.26
C GLN A 132 -18.76 3.19 1.85
N ALA A 133 -19.93 2.70 1.48
CA ALA A 133 -20.55 3.00 0.18
C ALA A 133 -20.81 4.51 0.02
N CYS A 134 -21.30 5.18 1.07
CA CYS A 134 -21.45 6.64 1.08
C CYS A 134 -20.11 7.37 0.91
N SER A 135 -19.06 6.94 1.64
CA SER A 135 -17.70 7.46 1.49
C SER A 135 -17.16 7.30 0.06
N THR A 136 -17.37 6.12 -0.55
CA THR A 136 -16.99 5.86 -1.95
C THR A 136 -17.79 6.72 -2.94
N SER A 137 -19.09 6.94 -2.69
CA SER A 137 -19.91 7.83 -3.50
C SER A 137 -19.45 9.29 -3.40
N LEU A 138 -18.99 9.71 -2.21
CA LEU A 138 -18.40 11.05 -2.03
C LEU A 138 -17.12 11.21 -2.87
N PHE A 139 -16.25 10.19 -2.90
CA PHE A 139 -15.09 10.15 -3.80
C PHE A 139 -15.51 10.35 -5.26
N GLY A 140 -16.50 9.58 -5.74
CA GLY A 140 -16.97 9.70 -7.12
C GLY A 140 -17.55 11.07 -7.43
N ALA A 141 -18.38 11.62 -6.54
CA ALA A 141 -19.00 12.94 -6.73
C ALA A 141 -17.96 14.07 -6.73
N ALA A 142 -17.01 14.04 -5.80
CA ALA A 142 -15.96 15.05 -5.70
C ALA A 142 -15.00 14.98 -6.91
N SER A 143 -14.61 13.77 -7.34
CA SER A 143 -13.78 13.57 -8.53
C SER A 143 -14.52 14.03 -9.80
N PHE A 144 -15.80 13.70 -9.92
CA PHE A 144 -16.63 14.16 -11.04
C PHE A 144 -16.69 15.69 -11.13
N ALA A 145 -17.02 16.34 -10.01
CA ALA A 145 -17.05 17.80 -9.95
C ALA A 145 -15.70 18.43 -10.33
N GLY A 146 -14.60 17.89 -9.79
CA GLY A 146 -13.26 18.35 -10.09
C GLY A 146 -12.86 18.16 -11.56
N LEU A 147 -13.18 17.01 -12.18
CA LEU A 147 -12.92 16.76 -13.59
C LEU A 147 -13.69 17.76 -14.49
N LEU A 148 -14.92 18.11 -14.13
CA LEU A 148 -15.68 19.15 -14.85
C LEU A 148 -14.98 20.51 -14.76
N LEU A 149 -14.47 20.88 -13.59
CA LEU A 149 -13.72 22.14 -13.42
C LEU A 149 -12.44 22.18 -14.26
N PHE A 150 -11.78 21.04 -14.47
CA PHE A 150 -10.67 20.91 -15.41
C PHE A 150 -11.10 20.78 -16.88
N GLY A 151 -12.39 20.92 -17.20
CA GLY A 151 -12.92 20.93 -18.57
C GLY A 151 -12.96 19.56 -19.25
N PHE A 152 -13.04 18.48 -18.49
CA PHE A 152 -13.29 17.15 -19.07
C PHE A 152 -14.75 16.98 -19.48
N PRO A 153 -15.05 16.21 -20.55
CA PRO A 153 -16.43 15.98 -21.01
C PRO A 153 -17.28 15.28 -19.94
N ALA A 154 -18.44 15.85 -19.60
CA ALA A 154 -19.29 15.39 -18.50
C ALA A 154 -19.69 13.91 -18.62
N ALA A 155 -20.06 13.45 -19.83
CA ALA A 155 -20.45 12.06 -20.04
C ALA A 155 -19.31 11.06 -19.77
N GLY A 156 -18.09 11.39 -20.19
CA GLY A 156 -16.90 10.58 -19.93
C GLY A 156 -16.54 10.61 -18.45
N ALA A 157 -16.53 11.79 -17.83
CA ALA A 157 -16.22 11.97 -16.41
C ALA A 157 -17.21 11.20 -15.52
N ALA A 158 -18.52 11.23 -15.81
CA ALA A 158 -19.52 10.50 -15.07
C ALA A 158 -19.30 8.98 -15.14
N LYS A 159 -19.05 8.44 -16.34
CA LYS A 159 -18.77 7.02 -16.54
C LYS A 159 -17.48 6.60 -15.83
N TYR A 160 -16.43 7.43 -15.91
CA TYR A 160 -15.14 7.18 -15.28
C TYR A 160 -15.27 7.15 -13.76
N CYS A 161 -15.88 8.15 -13.16
CA CYS A 161 -16.10 8.17 -11.71
C CYS A 161 -17.01 7.02 -11.24
N LEU A 162 -18.01 6.65 -12.03
CA LEU A 162 -18.90 5.52 -11.71
C LEU A 162 -18.11 4.20 -11.68
N ILE A 163 -17.27 3.91 -12.70
CA ILE A 163 -16.51 2.66 -12.69
C ILE A 163 -15.48 2.63 -11.56
N LEU A 164 -14.82 3.74 -11.24
CA LEU A 164 -13.90 3.83 -10.10
C LEU A 164 -14.62 3.53 -8.76
N CYS A 165 -15.82 4.06 -8.57
CA CYS A 165 -16.64 3.78 -7.38
C CYS A 165 -17.03 2.30 -7.30
N LEU A 166 -17.55 1.74 -8.39
CA LEU A 166 -17.96 0.34 -8.43
C LEU A 166 -16.78 -0.60 -8.21
N PHE A 167 -15.64 -0.28 -8.82
CA PHE A 167 -14.37 -1.00 -8.62
C PHE A 167 -13.94 -1.00 -7.15
N ALA A 168 -13.93 0.16 -6.48
CA ALA A 168 -13.64 0.27 -5.07
C ALA A 168 -14.61 -0.55 -4.20
N LEU A 169 -15.91 -0.55 -4.54
CA LEU A 169 -16.93 -1.29 -3.83
C LEU A 169 -16.79 -2.82 -3.96
N VAL A 170 -16.31 -3.33 -5.11
CA VAL A 170 -16.00 -4.77 -5.25
C VAL A 170 -14.97 -5.21 -4.22
N PHE A 171 -13.87 -4.48 -4.10
CA PHE A 171 -12.81 -4.81 -3.16
C PHE A 171 -13.22 -4.58 -1.70
N ALA A 172 -14.01 -3.55 -1.43
CA ALA A 172 -14.59 -3.32 -0.10
C ALA A 172 -15.53 -4.47 0.32
N ALA A 173 -16.37 -4.95 -0.61
CA ALA A 173 -17.29 -6.06 -0.35
C ALA A 173 -16.53 -7.41 -0.20
N ALA A 174 -15.49 -7.64 -1.01
CA ALA A 174 -14.61 -8.80 -0.84
C ALA A 174 -13.92 -8.78 0.52
N ALA A 175 -13.43 -7.61 0.93
CA ALA A 175 -12.83 -7.44 2.25
C ALA A 175 -13.84 -7.64 3.39
N ALA A 176 -15.09 -7.19 3.21
CA ALA A 176 -16.17 -7.43 4.15
C ALA A 176 -16.45 -8.93 4.31
N LEU A 177 -16.45 -9.69 3.21
CA LEU A 177 -16.61 -11.14 3.24
C LEU A 177 -15.42 -11.83 3.92
N LEU A 178 -14.19 -11.48 3.54
CA LEU A 178 -12.97 -12.03 4.17
C LEU A 178 -12.89 -11.71 5.66
N ALA A 179 -13.37 -10.55 6.08
CA ALA A 179 -13.47 -10.18 7.50
C ALA A 179 -14.42 -11.10 8.30
N GLN A 180 -15.38 -11.77 7.64
CA GLN A 180 -16.24 -12.76 8.32
C GLN A 180 -15.59 -14.15 8.41
N THR A 181 -14.59 -14.43 7.56
CA THR A 181 -13.95 -15.75 7.53
C THR A 181 -12.86 -15.93 8.57
N VAL A 182 -12.22 -14.84 9.04
CA VAL A 182 -11.05 -14.88 9.93
C VAL A 182 -11.36 -14.16 11.24
N ALA A 183 -10.93 -14.73 12.37
CA ALA A 183 -11.20 -14.16 13.70
C ALA A 183 -10.36 -12.91 14.02
N ASP A 184 -9.13 -12.85 13.55
CA ASP A 184 -8.19 -11.77 13.84
C ASP A 184 -8.22 -10.68 12.75
N ALA A 185 -8.29 -9.41 13.17
CA ALA A 185 -8.34 -8.26 12.25
C ALA A 185 -7.04 -8.11 11.43
N LYS A 186 -5.88 -8.47 12.00
CA LYS A 186 -4.59 -8.43 11.30
C LYS A 186 -4.55 -9.52 10.22
N ALA A 187 -4.99 -10.74 10.54
CA ALA A 187 -5.08 -11.83 9.58
C ALA A 187 -6.07 -11.51 8.45
N ALA A 188 -7.23 -10.89 8.76
CA ALA A 188 -8.17 -10.41 7.76
C ALA A 188 -7.54 -9.37 6.83
N GLY A 189 -6.81 -8.38 7.38
CA GLY A 189 -6.07 -7.39 6.60
C GLY A 189 -5.03 -8.02 5.68
N THR A 190 -4.27 -9.00 6.17
CA THR A 190 -3.28 -9.73 5.36
C THR A 190 -3.94 -10.53 4.23
N ALA A 191 -5.04 -11.22 4.51
CA ALA A 191 -5.79 -11.98 3.49
C ALA A 191 -6.33 -11.08 2.37
N VAL A 192 -6.82 -9.90 2.75
CA VAL A 192 -7.30 -8.88 1.81
C VAL A 192 -6.17 -8.34 0.92
N LEU A 193 -5.02 -8.02 1.50
CA LEU A 193 -3.85 -7.55 0.74
C LEU A 193 -3.35 -8.64 -0.22
N ALA A 194 -3.33 -9.89 0.23
CA ALA A 194 -2.98 -11.04 -0.62
C ALA A 194 -3.97 -11.19 -1.80
N TRP A 195 -5.27 -10.99 -1.56
CA TRP A 195 -6.29 -11.01 -2.59
C TRP A 195 -6.11 -9.88 -3.62
N VAL A 196 -5.88 -8.65 -3.16
CA VAL A 196 -5.60 -7.50 -4.05
C VAL A 196 -4.37 -7.78 -4.91
N MET A 197 -3.28 -8.24 -4.29
CA MET A 197 -2.05 -8.58 -4.99
C MET A 197 -2.25 -9.71 -6.00
N PHE A 198 -2.99 -10.75 -5.64
CA PHE A 198 -3.33 -11.84 -6.55
C PHE A 198 -4.08 -11.32 -7.79
N CYS A 199 -5.11 -10.50 -7.60
CA CYS A 199 -5.84 -9.88 -8.71
C CYS A 199 -4.93 -9.03 -9.60
N TYR A 200 -4.01 -8.27 -8.98
CA TYR A 200 -3.05 -7.43 -9.72
C TYR A 200 -2.10 -8.26 -10.57
N LEU A 201 -1.50 -9.31 -10.00
CA LEU A 201 -0.55 -10.16 -10.72
C LEU A 201 -1.22 -10.96 -11.86
N VAL A 202 -2.43 -11.47 -11.62
CA VAL A 202 -3.20 -12.15 -12.66
C VAL A 202 -3.52 -11.19 -13.80
N ARG A 203 -3.98 -9.97 -13.50
CA ARG A 203 -4.22 -8.94 -14.49
C ARG A 203 -2.93 -8.56 -15.24
N ALA A 204 -1.83 -8.32 -14.54
CA ALA A 204 -0.55 -7.96 -15.15
C ALA A 204 -0.04 -9.07 -16.11
N ALA A 205 -0.18 -10.34 -15.74
CA ALA A 205 0.17 -11.48 -16.59
C ALA A 205 -0.72 -11.57 -17.85
N ILE A 206 -2.02 -11.25 -17.73
CA ILE A 206 -2.97 -11.23 -18.84
C ILE A 206 -2.64 -10.08 -19.81
N ASP A 207 -2.41 -8.87 -19.27
CA ASP A 207 -2.16 -7.68 -20.08
C ASP A 207 -0.79 -7.74 -20.76
N GLY A 208 0.26 -8.12 -20.04
CA GLY A 208 1.61 -8.26 -20.60
C GLY A 208 1.72 -9.29 -21.74
N ARG A 209 0.87 -10.34 -21.72
CA ARG A 209 0.76 -11.33 -22.80
C ARG A 209 -0.37 -11.03 -23.79
N ARG A 210 -1.10 -9.94 -23.62
CA ARG A 210 -2.28 -9.55 -24.39
C ARG A 210 -3.34 -10.64 -24.56
N LEU A 211 -3.52 -11.46 -23.51
CA LEU A 211 -4.50 -12.56 -23.53
C LEU A 211 -5.93 -11.99 -23.51
N PRO A 212 -6.92 -12.64 -24.17
CA PRO A 212 -8.31 -12.19 -24.20
C PRO A 212 -9.07 -12.56 -22.91
N ALA A 213 -8.42 -12.48 -21.75
CA ALA A 213 -8.94 -12.94 -20.46
C ALA A 213 -9.06 -11.81 -19.42
N THR A 214 -9.19 -10.55 -19.87
CA THR A 214 -9.32 -9.35 -19.00
C THR A 214 -10.52 -9.42 -18.06
N TRP A 215 -11.54 -10.23 -18.41
CA TRP A 215 -12.73 -10.48 -17.59
C TRP A 215 -12.47 -11.28 -16.31
N LEU A 216 -11.30 -11.92 -16.18
CA LEU A 216 -11.00 -12.85 -15.07
C LEU A 216 -10.86 -12.14 -13.71
N THR A 217 -10.46 -10.87 -13.70
CA THR A 217 -10.27 -10.09 -12.48
C THR A 217 -10.99 -8.75 -12.53
N PRO A 218 -11.46 -8.24 -11.39
CA PRO A 218 -12.06 -6.90 -11.33
C PRO A 218 -11.12 -5.79 -11.83
N MET A 219 -9.80 -5.99 -11.74
CA MET A 219 -8.81 -5.03 -12.22
C MET A 219 -8.81 -4.89 -13.75
N GLY A 220 -9.04 -5.98 -14.49
CA GLY A 220 -9.22 -5.93 -15.93
C GLY A 220 -10.54 -5.26 -16.34
N TRP A 221 -11.59 -5.37 -15.53
CA TRP A 221 -12.89 -4.72 -15.79
C TRP A 221 -12.77 -3.19 -15.80
N LEU A 222 -11.88 -2.62 -14.96
CA LEU A 222 -11.66 -1.18 -14.89
C LEU A 222 -11.23 -0.61 -16.26
N ALA A 223 -10.22 -1.22 -16.89
CA ALA A 223 -9.73 -0.79 -18.21
C ALA A 223 -10.78 -1.05 -19.33
N GLU A 224 -11.46 -2.20 -19.30
CA GLU A 224 -12.46 -2.58 -20.32
C GLU A 224 -13.72 -1.73 -20.30
N ALA A 225 -13.96 -0.95 -19.28
CA ALA A 225 -15.09 -0.01 -19.21
C ALA A 225 -15.02 1.10 -20.27
N ARG A 226 -13.81 1.52 -20.68
CA ARG A 226 -13.54 2.52 -21.73
C ARG A 226 -14.39 3.77 -21.60
N PRO A 227 -14.33 4.48 -20.48
CA PRO A 227 -15.28 5.55 -20.16
C PRO A 227 -15.22 6.75 -21.11
N TRP A 228 -14.09 6.96 -21.79
CA TRP A 228 -13.82 8.15 -22.61
C TRP A 228 -14.02 7.95 -24.12
N GLY A 229 -14.33 6.74 -24.55
CA GLY A 229 -14.56 6.39 -25.94
C GLY A 229 -15.77 5.50 -26.13
N THR A 230 -15.58 4.36 -26.82
CA THR A 230 -16.64 3.35 -27.02
C THR A 230 -16.89 2.59 -25.74
N SER A 231 -17.65 3.19 -24.82
CA SER A 231 -17.95 2.61 -23.50
C SER A 231 -18.62 1.24 -23.61
N ARG A 232 -18.13 0.30 -22.80
CA ARG A 232 -18.75 -1.02 -22.63
C ARG A 232 -19.52 -1.06 -21.33
N LEU A 233 -20.78 -1.52 -21.38
CA LEU A 233 -21.65 -1.57 -20.18
C LEU A 233 -21.38 -2.79 -19.30
N TRP A 234 -20.88 -3.90 -19.86
CA TRP A 234 -20.67 -5.13 -19.11
C TRP A 234 -19.73 -4.98 -17.89
N PRO A 235 -18.64 -4.17 -17.91
CA PRO A 235 -17.78 -4.03 -16.73
C PRO A 235 -18.48 -3.35 -15.55
N TYR A 236 -19.35 -2.36 -15.83
CA TYR A 236 -20.16 -1.70 -14.81
C TYR A 236 -21.13 -2.69 -14.17
N ALA A 237 -21.82 -3.49 -15.00
CA ALA A 237 -22.71 -4.53 -14.52
C ALA A 237 -21.97 -5.60 -13.73
N ALA A 238 -20.81 -6.05 -14.22
CA ALA A 238 -19.95 -7.01 -13.52
C ALA A 238 -19.50 -6.51 -12.16
N CYS A 239 -19.00 -5.27 -12.07
CA CYS A 239 -18.61 -4.66 -10.80
C CYS A 239 -19.81 -4.53 -9.84
N ALA A 240 -20.97 -4.03 -10.33
CA ALA A 240 -22.14 -3.85 -9.49
C ALA A 240 -22.69 -5.18 -8.96
N THR A 241 -22.79 -6.19 -9.82
CA THR A 241 -23.28 -7.53 -9.42
C THR A 241 -22.29 -8.25 -8.50
N ALA A 242 -20.98 -8.16 -8.77
CA ALA A 242 -19.96 -8.74 -7.90
C ALA A 242 -19.95 -8.06 -6.52
N ALA A 243 -20.00 -6.72 -6.45
CA ALA A 243 -20.07 -6.00 -5.19
C ALA A 243 -21.33 -6.37 -4.40
N ALA A 244 -22.49 -6.43 -5.05
CA ALA A 244 -23.75 -6.82 -4.42
C ALA A 244 -23.73 -8.27 -3.92
N ALA A 245 -23.25 -9.21 -4.73
CA ALA A 245 -23.15 -10.62 -4.37
C ALA A 245 -22.19 -10.85 -3.18
N LEU A 246 -20.99 -10.23 -3.22
CA LEU A 246 -20.02 -10.31 -2.13
C LEU A 246 -20.55 -9.66 -0.84
N ALA A 247 -21.25 -8.54 -0.96
CA ALA A 247 -21.89 -7.88 0.17
C ALA A 247 -22.99 -8.75 0.80
N ALA A 248 -23.84 -9.34 -0.04
CA ALA A 248 -24.88 -10.27 0.41
C ALA A 248 -24.27 -11.51 1.09
N ALA A 249 -23.21 -12.08 0.51
CA ALA A 249 -22.49 -13.22 1.10
C ALA A 249 -21.86 -12.84 2.45
N ALA A 250 -21.27 -11.65 2.58
CA ALA A 250 -20.75 -11.17 3.85
C ALA A 250 -21.83 -11.06 4.93
N LEU A 251 -23.00 -10.51 4.59
CA LEU A 251 -24.14 -10.41 5.50
C LEU A 251 -24.74 -11.78 5.84
N ALA A 252 -24.82 -12.69 4.86
CA ALA A 252 -25.29 -14.06 5.09
C ALA A 252 -24.37 -14.79 6.05
N LEU A 253 -23.05 -14.70 5.86
CA LEU A 253 -22.06 -15.31 6.75
C LEU A 253 -22.08 -14.70 8.15
N CYS A 254 -22.30 -13.38 8.24
CA CYS A 254 -22.46 -12.69 9.52
C CYS A 254 -23.68 -13.15 10.33
N ARG A 255 -24.77 -13.63 9.66
CA ARG A 255 -25.95 -14.19 10.34
C ARG A 255 -25.67 -15.52 11.02
N VAL A 256 -24.85 -16.34 10.37
CA VAL A 256 -24.61 -17.74 10.79
C VAL A 256 -23.53 -17.83 11.86
N ARG A 257 -22.49 -17.01 11.77
CA ARG A 257 -21.40 -17.04 12.75
C ARG A 257 -21.75 -16.35 14.08
N ASP A 258 -21.08 -16.73 15.14
CA ASP A 258 -21.14 -16.02 16.41
C ASP A 258 -20.28 -14.76 16.41
N LEU A 259 -20.69 -13.76 17.21
CA LEU A 259 -19.89 -12.55 17.44
C LEU A 259 -18.53 -12.95 18.06
N GLY A 260 -17.47 -12.31 17.58
CA GLY A 260 -16.10 -12.68 17.94
C GLY A 260 -15.58 -13.95 17.27
N GLY A 261 -16.47 -14.79 16.72
CA GLY A 261 -16.13 -16.02 16.00
C GLY A 261 -15.63 -15.76 14.58
N ALA A 262 -15.29 -16.83 13.88
CA ALA A 262 -14.92 -16.84 12.46
C ALA A 262 -15.52 -18.06 11.78
N ALA A 263 -15.78 -17.95 10.46
CA ALA A 263 -16.24 -19.13 9.71
C ALA A 263 -15.15 -20.21 9.65
N VAL A 264 -13.88 -19.80 9.66
CA VAL A 264 -12.73 -20.70 9.81
C VAL A 264 -12.21 -20.57 11.25
N SER A 265 -12.52 -21.58 12.08
CA SER A 265 -12.05 -21.59 13.47
C SER A 265 -10.52 -21.62 13.53
N PRO A 266 -9.89 -20.77 14.35
CA PRO A 266 -8.46 -20.84 14.55
C PRO A 266 -8.07 -22.21 15.12
N ARG A 267 -6.99 -22.80 14.60
CA ARG A 267 -6.47 -24.05 15.14
C ARG A 267 -6.10 -23.84 16.60
N PRO A 268 -6.52 -24.74 17.51
CA PRO A 268 -6.13 -24.63 18.91
C PRO A 268 -4.60 -24.62 19.03
N GLY A 269 -4.07 -23.64 19.72
CA GLY A 269 -2.66 -23.56 20.02
C GLY A 269 -2.20 -24.74 20.89
N ARG A 270 -0.89 -24.99 20.97
CA ARG A 270 -0.34 -25.97 21.92
C ARG A 270 -0.71 -25.56 23.34
N ALA A 271 -1.24 -26.48 24.13
CA ALA A 271 -1.69 -26.26 25.50
C ALA A 271 -0.58 -25.92 26.51
N GLY A 272 0.69 -26.06 26.16
CA GLY A 272 1.82 -25.73 27.01
C GLY A 272 2.75 -24.69 26.39
N ALA A 273 3.17 -23.70 27.18
CA ALA A 273 4.24 -22.79 26.79
C ALA A 273 5.58 -23.56 26.78
N ALA A 274 6.31 -23.53 25.68
CA ALA A 274 7.67 -24.04 25.68
C ALA A 274 8.51 -23.12 26.61
N PRO A 275 9.19 -23.68 27.63
CA PRO A 275 9.89 -22.91 28.67
C PRO A 275 11.03 -22.01 28.16
N TRP A 276 11.35 -22.10 26.88
CA TRP A 276 12.41 -21.38 26.18
C TRP A 276 11.90 -20.26 25.25
N ILE A 277 10.63 -19.85 25.34
CA ILE A 277 10.12 -18.66 24.62
C ILE A 277 10.66 -17.42 25.34
N ARG A 278 11.82 -16.94 24.91
CA ARG A 278 12.44 -15.69 25.37
C ARG A 278 12.15 -14.56 24.40
N GLY A 279 12.30 -13.30 24.85
CA GLY A 279 11.89 -12.06 24.20
C GLY A 279 11.93 -12.00 22.67
N THR A 280 13.06 -12.30 22.02
CA THR A 280 13.20 -12.25 20.55
C THR A 280 12.29 -13.25 19.83
N ARG A 281 12.13 -14.47 20.38
CA ARG A 281 11.30 -15.52 19.76
C ARG A 281 9.80 -15.24 19.94
N TYR A 282 9.42 -14.57 21.01
CA TYR A 282 8.07 -14.06 21.23
C TYR A 282 7.74 -13.01 20.15
N VAL A 283 8.60 -11.99 19.98
CA VAL A 283 8.40 -10.93 18.99
C VAL A 283 8.35 -11.50 17.57
N TRP A 284 9.28 -12.42 17.23
CA TRP A 284 9.26 -13.11 15.94
C TRP A 284 7.91 -13.80 15.65
N ARG A 285 7.34 -14.49 16.64
CA ARG A 285 6.02 -15.15 16.44
C ARG A 285 4.90 -14.16 16.14
N LEU A 286 4.93 -12.98 16.75
CA LEU A 286 3.92 -11.93 16.51
C LEU A 286 4.08 -11.30 15.12
N THR A 287 5.32 -11.08 14.67
CA THR A 287 5.61 -10.25 13.50
C THR A 287 5.88 -11.02 12.20
N ARG A 288 6.19 -12.33 12.27
CA ARG A 288 6.61 -13.15 11.12
C ARG A 288 5.63 -13.13 9.93
N SER A 289 4.32 -13.15 10.20
CA SER A 289 3.31 -13.12 9.14
C SER A 289 3.27 -11.76 8.42
N GLY A 290 3.44 -10.67 9.17
CA GLY A 290 3.58 -9.33 8.62
C GLY A 290 4.85 -9.19 7.78
N ALA A 291 5.99 -9.65 8.32
CA ALA A 291 7.26 -9.65 7.58
C ALA A 291 7.18 -10.45 6.28
N ALA A 292 6.57 -11.65 6.31
CA ALA A 292 6.36 -12.47 5.10
C ALA A 292 5.50 -11.74 4.06
N GLY A 293 4.45 -11.03 4.49
CA GLY A 293 3.62 -10.23 3.60
C GLY A 293 4.39 -9.10 2.91
N TRP A 294 5.25 -8.40 3.65
CA TRP A 294 6.11 -7.36 3.10
C TRP A 294 7.18 -7.91 2.14
N CYS A 295 7.78 -9.07 2.46
CA CYS A 295 8.69 -9.77 1.54
C CYS A 295 7.99 -10.15 0.24
N ALA A 296 6.77 -10.71 0.32
CA ALA A 296 5.97 -11.02 -0.86
C ALA A 296 5.67 -9.77 -1.69
N ALA A 297 5.31 -8.63 -1.05
CA ALA A 297 5.09 -7.37 -1.74
C ALA A 297 6.36 -6.89 -2.48
N ALA A 298 7.52 -6.99 -1.85
CA ALA A 298 8.79 -6.61 -2.48
C ALA A 298 9.14 -7.50 -3.68
N VAL A 299 8.93 -8.81 -3.58
CA VAL A 299 9.11 -9.75 -4.71
C VAL A 299 8.12 -9.46 -5.83
N CYS A 300 6.85 -9.22 -5.50
CA CYS A 300 5.80 -8.90 -6.47
C CYS A 300 6.04 -7.58 -7.19
N TRP A 301 6.72 -6.63 -6.57
CA TRP A 301 7.18 -5.39 -7.22
C TRP A 301 8.42 -5.65 -8.08
N ALA A 302 9.45 -6.24 -7.49
CA ALA A 302 10.78 -6.34 -8.07
C ALA A 302 10.86 -7.28 -9.30
N ALA A 303 10.17 -8.42 -9.24
CA ALA A 303 10.26 -9.43 -10.29
C ALA A 303 9.69 -8.96 -11.65
N PRO A 304 8.51 -8.31 -11.75
CA PRO A 304 8.05 -7.76 -13.02
C PRO A 304 8.94 -6.65 -13.55
N VAL A 305 9.42 -5.74 -12.69
CA VAL A 305 10.29 -4.63 -13.12
C VAL A 305 11.60 -5.16 -13.70
N GLY A 306 12.23 -6.13 -13.06
CA GLY A 306 13.46 -6.74 -13.58
C GLY A 306 13.25 -7.55 -14.86
N ALA A 307 12.10 -8.21 -15.00
CA ALA A 307 11.76 -8.99 -16.20
C ALA A 307 11.59 -8.14 -17.48
N MET A 308 11.58 -6.82 -17.35
CA MET A 308 11.39 -5.87 -18.46
C MET A 308 12.70 -5.21 -18.90
N GLY A 309 13.83 -5.65 -18.37
CA GLY A 309 15.12 -5.00 -18.61
C GLY A 309 15.54 -4.95 -20.09
N ASP A 310 15.28 -5.99 -20.86
CA ASP A 310 15.56 -6.07 -22.29
C ASP A 310 14.59 -5.21 -23.14
N GLU A 311 13.32 -5.15 -22.79
CA GLU A 311 12.32 -4.33 -23.50
C GLU A 311 12.64 -2.83 -23.40
N ILE A 312 13.23 -2.40 -22.31
CA ILE A 312 13.63 -1.00 -22.09
C ILE A 312 14.82 -0.64 -22.99
N ASP A 313 15.81 -1.51 -23.08
CA ASP A 313 16.96 -1.29 -23.96
C ASP A 313 16.49 -1.16 -25.42
N VAL A 314 15.62 -2.05 -25.88
CA VAL A 314 15.03 -2.01 -27.25
C VAL A 314 14.17 -0.74 -27.44
N TRP A 315 13.39 -0.34 -26.45
CA TRP A 315 12.52 0.84 -26.55
C TRP A 315 13.30 2.15 -26.69
N VAL A 316 14.42 2.27 -25.99
CA VAL A 316 15.30 3.45 -26.09
C VAL A 316 16.07 3.45 -27.41
N GLU A 317 16.55 2.30 -27.89
CA GLU A 317 17.16 2.20 -29.20
C GLU A 317 16.22 2.66 -30.32
N GLN A 318 14.93 2.36 -30.21
CA GLN A 318 13.90 2.81 -31.16
C GLN A 318 13.50 4.27 -31.02
N ASN A 319 13.82 4.92 -29.88
CA ASN A 319 13.43 6.30 -29.57
C ASN A 319 14.62 7.12 -29.04
N PRO A 320 15.60 7.50 -29.90
CA PRO A 320 16.83 8.18 -29.46
C PRO A 320 16.59 9.49 -28.67
N GLY A 321 15.49 10.22 -28.95
CA GLY A 321 15.12 11.42 -28.23
C GLY A 321 14.74 11.18 -26.77
N ILE A 322 14.44 9.94 -26.39
CA ILE A 322 14.16 9.55 -25.01
C ILE A 322 15.46 9.35 -24.24
N ALA A 323 16.55 8.96 -24.90
CA ALA A 323 17.86 8.81 -24.27
C ALA A 323 18.35 10.12 -23.64
N GLU A 324 17.99 11.28 -24.22
CA GLU A 324 18.31 12.59 -23.66
C GLU A 324 17.61 12.86 -22.32
N LEU A 325 16.40 12.31 -22.11
CA LEU A 325 15.67 12.43 -20.84
C LEU A 325 16.36 11.69 -19.67
N PHE A 326 17.19 10.69 -19.98
CA PHE A 326 17.96 9.96 -18.99
C PHE A 326 19.34 10.58 -18.68
N GLY A 327 19.62 11.81 -19.19
CA GLY A 327 20.83 12.56 -18.87
C GLY A 327 22.14 11.83 -19.21
N GLY A 328 22.14 10.96 -20.24
CA GLY A 328 23.31 10.17 -20.65
C GLY A 328 23.54 8.88 -19.86
N HIS A 329 22.69 8.57 -18.88
CA HIS A 329 22.72 7.28 -18.17
C HIS A 329 21.99 6.20 -18.96
N ALA A 330 22.40 4.94 -18.77
CA ALA A 330 21.68 3.84 -19.39
C ALA A 330 20.25 3.76 -18.81
N PRO A 331 19.20 3.62 -19.63
CA PRO A 331 17.81 3.55 -19.18
C PRO A 331 17.56 2.46 -18.14
N ARG A 332 18.32 1.37 -18.26
CA ARG A 332 18.34 0.27 -17.31
C ARG A 332 18.76 0.72 -15.89
N ASP A 333 19.74 1.64 -15.78
CA ASP A 333 20.20 2.13 -14.48
C ASP A 333 19.11 2.96 -13.80
N PHE A 334 18.36 3.74 -14.57
CA PHE A 334 17.18 4.47 -14.08
C PHE A 334 16.11 3.52 -13.54
N MET A 335 15.80 2.44 -14.28
CA MET A 335 14.84 1.43 -13.82
C MET A 335 15.35 0.68 -12.59
N SER A 336 16.65 0.46 -12.49
CA SER A 336 17.26 -0.14 -11.30
C SER A 336 17.13 0.78 -10.09
N VAL A 337 17.33 2.09 -10.25
CA VAL A 337 17.08 3.10 -9.18
C VAL A 337 15.64 3.06 -8.72
N LEU A 338 14.68 3.07 -9.65
CA LEU A 338 13.25 2.99 -9.33
C LEU A 338 12.91 1.69 -8.60
N ALA A 339 13.39 0.56 -9.11
CA ALA A 339 13.14 -0.75 -8.51
C ALA A 339 13.68 -0.81 -7.07
N VAL A 340 14.94 -0.42 -6.87
CA VAL A 340 15.63 -0.44 -5.58
C VAL A 340 15.07 0.60 -4.62
N GLY A 341 14.70 1.79 -5.10
CA GLY A 341 14.06 2.83 -4.29
C GLY A 341 12.73 2.34 -3.69
N ILE A 342 11.86 1.75 -4.49
CA ILE A 342 10.59 1.17 -4.00
C ILE A 342 10.83 -0.01 -3.05
N ILE A 343 11.83 -0.87 -3.31
CA ILE A 343 12.22 -1.94 -2.38
C ILE A 343 12.65 -1.32 -1.04
N GLY A 344 13.44 -0.23 -1.06
CA GLY A 344 13.84 0.51 0.13
C GLY A 344 12.65 1.08 0.91
N LEU A 345 11.66 1.66 0.22
CA LEU A 345 10.43 2.16 0.84
C LEU A 345 9.60 1.03 1.47
N LEU A 346 9.48 -0.12 0.81
CA LEU A 346 8.80 -1.29 1.36
C LEU A 346 9.54 -1.85 2.59
N ALA A 347 10.87 -1.87 2.57
CA ALA A 347 11.70 -2.27 3.70
C ALA A 347 11.54 -1.31 4.89
N LEU A 348 11.54 0.01 4.65
CA LEU A 348 11.27 1.03 5.66
C LEU A 348 9.87 0.84 6.27
N ALA A 349 8.86 0.68 5.41
CA ALA A 349 7.48 0.47 5.85
C ALA A 349 7.34 -0.80 6.70
N ALA A 350 7.98 -1.90 6.33
CA ALA A 350 7.99 -3.15 7.09
C ALA A 350 8.61 -2.99 8.49
N GLY A 351 9.76 -2.31 8.56
CA GLY A 351 10.44 -2.01 9.82
C GLY A 351 9.59 -1.12 10.73
N LEU A 352 9.02 -0.03 10.20
CA LEU A 352 8.14 0.87 10.95
C LEU A 352 6.82 0.23 11.36
N ALA A 353 6.22 -0.62 10.51
CA ALA A 353 5.03 -1.39 10.87
C ALA A 353 5.31 -2.31 12.07
N THR A 354 6.47 -2.98 12.07
CA THR A 354 6.93 -3.79 13.21
C THR A 354 7.13 -2.93 14.47
N ALA A 355 7.74 -1.76 14.36
CA ALA A 355 7.90 -0.83 15.48
C ALA A 355 6.55 -0.31 16.01
N ALA A 356 5.58 -0.07 15.13
CA ALA A 356 4.23 0.35 15.51
C ALA A 356 3.46 -0.74 16.27
N GLU A 357 3.73 -2.02 16.04
CA GLU A 357 3.14 -3.12 16.81
C GLU A 357 3.56 -3.07 18.29
N LEU A 358 4.83 -2.74 18.60
CA LEU A 358 5.28 -2.53 19.99
C LEU A 358 4.43 -1.49 20.70
N ARG A 359 4.12 -0.39 20.02
CA ARG A 359 3.24 0.64 20.58
C ARG A 359 1.81 0.14 20.79
N GLY A 360 1.32 -0.72 19.91
CA GLY A 360 0.04 -1.41 20.08
C GLY A 360 0.01 -2.34 21.29
N GLU A 361 1.11 -3.08 21.54
CA GLU A 361 1.27 -3.93 22.72
C GLU A 361 1.31 -3.10 24.02
N GLU A 362 1.96 -1.92 24.00
CA GLU A 362 1.95 -0.99 25.14
C GLU A 362 0.54 -0.43 25.38
N ALA A 363 -0.10 0.10 24.35
CA ALA A 363 -1.43 0.72 24.46
C ALA A 363 -2.54 -0.26 24.91
N SER A 364 -2.34 -1.57 24.62
CA SER A 364 -3.26 -2.62 25.05
C SER A 364 -2.93 -3.22 26.44
N GLY A 365 -1.90 -2.71 27.13
CA GLY A 365 -1.46 -3.23 28.42
C GLY A 365 -0.71 -4.57 28.39
N ARG A 366 -0.66 -5.25 27.21
CA ARG A 366 0.01 -6.56 27.06
C ARG A 366 1.51 -6.49 27.32
N LEU A 367 2.14 -5.36 26.97
CA LEU A 367 3.56 -5.14 27.23
C LEU A 367 3.86 -5.21 28.75
N GLY A 368 2.98 -4.69 29.60
CA GLY A 368 3.09 -4.78 31.05
C GLY A 368 3.12 -6.23 31.55
N LEU A 369 2.26 -7.10 30.99
CA LEU A 369 2.23 -8.53 31.31
C LEU A 369 3.56 -9.23 30.92
N VAL A 370 4.13 -8.89 29.77
CA VAL A 370 5.44 -9.45 29.36
C VAL A 370 6.55 -8.96 30.26
N CYS A 371 6.55 -7.70 30.66
CA CYS A 371 7.56 -7.10 31.52
C CYS A 371 7.47 -7.55 33.00
N SER A 372 6.29 -8.05 33.43
CA SER A 372 6.15 -8.66 34.76
C SER A 372 6.82 -10.04 34.88
N THR A 373 7.24 -10.61 33.77
CA THR A 373 8.04 -11.84 33.73
C THR A 373 9.54 -11.54 33.93
N ARG A 374 10.39 -12.55 33.84
CA ARG A 374 11.86 -12.37 33.89
C ARG A 374 12.43 -11.55 32.72
N CYS A 375 11.61 -11.10 31.76
CA CYS A 375 12.01 -10.26 30.63
C CYS A 375 11.93 -8.79 31.05
N GLY A 376 13.04 -8.17 31.37
CA GLY A 376 13.07 -6.73 31.67
C GLY A 376 12.67 -5.88 30.45
N TYR A 377 12.05 -4.72 30.71
CA TYR A 377 11.54 -3.78 29.69
C TYR A 377 12.56 -3.48 28.57
N ALA A 378 13.80 -3.15 28.94
CA ALA A 378 14.87 -2.89 27.97
C ALA A 378 15.18 -4.10 27.07
N SER A 379 15.07 -5.32 27.58
CA SER A 379 15.27 -6.55 26.79
C SER A 379 14.17 -6.73 25.75
N VAL A 380 12.93 -6.40 26.10
CA VAL A 380 11.79 -6.47 25.20
C VAL A 380 11.90 -5.41 24.10
N VAL A 381 12.21 -4.16 24.45
CA VAL A 381 12.42 -3.08 23.47
C VAL A 381 13.55 -3.42 22.50
N ARG A 382 14.66 -3.98 22.98
CA ARG A 382 15.77 -4.48 22.14
C ARG A 382 15.31 -5.57 21.17
N ALA A 383 14.50 -6.51 21.64
CA ALA A 383 13.97 -7.57 20.80
C ALA A 383 13.08 -7.02 19.68
N TRP A 384 12.25 -6.02 19.95
CA TRP A 384 11.42 -5.35 18.96
C TRP A 384 12.24 -4.53 17.95
N PHE A 385 13.28 -3.81 18.41
CA PHE A 385 14.20 -3.10 17.52
C PHE A 385 14.93 -4.06 16.59
N ALA A 386 15.53 -5.12 17.12
CA ALA A 386 16.20 -6.13 16.31
C ALA A 386 15.24 -6.77 15.29
N GLN A 387 13.99 -7.03 15.68
CA GLN A 387 12.98 -7.59 14.79
C GLN A 387 12.54 -6.59 13.70
N SER A 388 12.46 -5.29 14.00
CA SER A 388 12.19 -4.24 13.02
C SER A 388 13.29 -4.16 11.96
N VAL A 389 14.55 -4.24 12.39
CA VAL A 389 15.71 -4.26 11.48
C VAL A 389 15.73 -5.54 10.65
N LEU A 390 15.48 -6.70 11.27
CA LEU A 390 15.41 -7.98 10.56
C LEU A 390 14.28 -8.02 9.53
N ALA A 391 13.12 -7.45 9.84
CA ALA A 391 12.01 -7.34 8.88
C ALA A 391 12.40 -6.47 7.69
N ALA A 392 13.01 -5.29 7.92
CA ALA A 392 13.48 -4.43 6.83
C ALA A 392 14.57 -5.12 5.99
N ALA A 393 15.53 -5.79 6.62
CA ALA A 393 16.59 -6.53 5.93
C ALA A 393 16.03 -7.69 5.10
N ALA A 394 15.06 -8.44 5.62
CA ALA A 394 14.42 -9.53 4.89
C ALA A 394 13.67 -9.02 3.64
N VAL A 395 13.00 -7.88 3.75
CA VAL A 395 12.29 -7.24 2.62
C VAL A 395 13.29 -6.74 1.57
N ALA A 396 14.34 -6.04 1.98
CA ALA A 396 15.39 -5.57 1.07
C ALA A 396 16.10 -6.75 0.37
N ALA A 397 16.41 -7.82 1.10
CA ALA A 397 17.04 -9.01 0.55
C ALA A 397 16.11 -9.75 -0.43
N SER A 398 14.84 -9.99 -0.06
CA SER A 398 13.89 -10.71 -0.91
C SER A 398 13.56 -9.92 -2.19
N GLY A 399 13.37 -8.60 -2.09
CA GLY A 399 13.13 -7.72 -3.24
C GLY A 399 14.36 -7.60 -4.12
N GLY A 400 15.53 -7.33 -3.54
CA GLY A 400 16.80 -7.23 -4.27
C GLY A 400 17.18 -8.54 -4.99
N PHE A 401 16.95 -9.69 -4.36
CA PHE A 401 17.18 -11.01 -4.94
C PHE A 401 16.21 -11.29 -6.10
N ALA A 402 14.93 -10.98 -5.93
CA ALA A 402 13.92 -11.13 -6.99
C ALA A 402 14.24 -10.23 -8.19
N TYR A 403 14.66 -8.99 -7.94
CA TYR A 403 15.10 -8.06 -8.99
C TYR A 403 16.33 -8.59 -9.71
N TRP A 404 17.35 -9.05 -8.98
CA TRP A 404 18.56 -9.61 -9.55
C TRP A 404 18.30 -10.81 -10.46
N ILE A 405 17.46 -11.76 -10.01
CA ILE A 405 17.11 -12.92 -10.83
C ILE A 405 16.36 -12.48 -12.10
N SER A 406 15.37 -11.60 -11.97
CA SER A 406 14.51 -11.26 -13.08
C SER A 406 15.22 -10.40 -14.13
N ILE A 407 16.06 -9.43 -13.71
CA ILE A 407 16.84 -8.62 -14.65
C ILE A 407 17.98 -9.43 -15.28
N GLY A 408 18.62 -10.32 -14.54
CA GLY A 408 19.63 -11.22 -15.08
C GLY A 408 19.06 -12.19 -16.12
N ALA A 409 17.85 -12.70 -15.88
CA ALA A 409 17.16 -13.57 -16.81
C ALA A 409 16.68 -12.86 -18.09
N SER A 410 16.27 -11.59 -18.00
CA SER A 410 15.82 -10.82 -19.17
C SER A 410 16.99 -10.29 -20.00
N THR A 411 18.00 -9.70 -19.35
CA THR A 411 19.11 -9.02 -20.05
C THR A 411 20.35 -9.88 -20.28
N GLY A 412 20.44 -11.05 -19.65
CA GLY A 412 21.64 -11.88 -19.63
C GLY A 412 22.78 -11.34 -18.75
N LYS A 413 22.60 -10.19 -18.08
CA LYS A 413 23.62 -9.53 -17.25
C LYS A 413 23.33 -9.73 -15.77
N TRP A 414 24.21 -10.46 -15.09
CA TRP A 414 24.04 -10.89 -13.68
C TRP A 414 24.87 -10.00 -12.74
N GLU A 415 24.46 -8.74 -12.58
CA GLU A 415 25.16 -7.77 -11.73
C GLU A 415 24.53 -7.72 -10.33
N LEU A 416 25.20 -8.35 -9.36
CA LEU A 416 24.71 -8.42 -7.96
C LEU A 416 24.80 -7.05 -7.27
N SER A 417 25.79 -6.22 -7.61
CA SER A 417 26.01 -4.91 -6.99
C SER A 417 24.93 -3.91 -7.31
N SER A 418 24.43 -3.89 -8.54
CA SER A 418 23.39 -2.98 -9.00
C SER A 418 21.98 -3.31 -8.47
N SER A 419 21.78 -4.50 -7.94
CA SER A 419 20.51 -5.00 -7.45
C SER A 419 20.53 -5.25 -5.94
N LEU A 420 21.07 -6.39 -5.52
CA LEU A 420 21.11 -6.77 -4.09
C LEU A 420 22.07 -5.87 -3.29
N GLY A 421 23.21 -5.47 -3.89
CA GLY A 421 24.16 -4.55 -3.26
C GLY A 421 23.54 -3.17 -3.01
N ALA A 422 22.85 -2.62 -3.99
CA ALA A 422 22.14 -1.34 -3.85
C ALA A 422 21.02 -1.42 -2.81
N ALA A 423 20.20 -2.50 -2.81
CA ALA A 423 19.16 -2.71 -1.81
C ALA A 423 19.75 -2.86 -0.39
N ALA A 424 20.90 -3.53 -0.25
CA ALA A 424 21.59 -3.67 1.04
C ALA A 424 22.14 -2.32 1.54
N LEU A 425 22.63 -1.47 0.66
CA LEU A 425 23.14 -0.15 1.01
C LEU A 425 22.05 0.75 1.60
N LEU A 426 20.83 0.68 1.08
CA LEU A 426 19.67 1.42 1.61
C LEU A 426 19.28 0.99 3.02
N LEU A 427 19.74 -0.17 3.52
CA LEU A 427 19.50 -0.56 4.91
C LEU A 427 20.14 0.40 5.91
N VAL A 428 21.26 1.06 5.57
CA VAL A 428 21.93 2.00 6.49
C VAL A 428 20.98 3.17 6.86
N PRO A 429 20.43 3.95 5.93
CA PRO A 429 19.49 5.01 6.25
C PRO A 429 18.18 4.47 6.83
N ILE A 430 17.70 3.31 6.40
CA ILE A 430 16.49 2.68 6.96
C ILE A 430 16.72 2.38 8.46
N VAL A 431 17.83 1.79 8.83
CA VAL A 431 18.17 1.51 10.24
C VAL A 431 18.28 2.80 11.04
N ALA A 432 18.79 3.90 10.46
CA ALA A 432 18.82 5.20 11.13
C ALA A 432 17.40 5.72 11.43
N VAL A 433 16.48 5.63 10.49
CA VAL A 433 15.06 6.01 10.71
C VAL A 433 14.42 5.12 11.76
N LEU A 434 14.65 3.80 11.72
CA LEU A 434 14.15 2.86 12.73
C LEU A 434 14.71 3.16 14.12
N ALA A 435 16.01 3.44 14.24
CA ALA A 435 16.64 3.84 15.49
C ALA A 435 16.04 5.13 16.04
N GLY A 436 15.80 6.12 15.17
CA GLY A 436 15.06 7.35 15.51
C GLY A 436 13.64 7.06 16.00
N ALA A 437 12.92 6.16 15.34
CA ALA A 437 11.57 5.74 15.75
C ALA A 437 11.57 5.12 17.15
N PHE A 438 12.57 4.26 17.48
CA PHE A 438 12.71 3.67 18.81
C PHE A 438 13.17 4.70 19.87
N ALA A 439 13.97 5.68 19.49
CA ALA A 439 14.29 6.82 20.36
C ALA A 439 13.03 7.66 20.66
N VAL A 440 12.22 7.98 19.64
CA VAL A 440 10.92 8.67 19.83
C VAL A 440 10.00 7.84 20.70
N PHE A 441 9.90 6.53 20.48
CA PHE A 441 9.11 5.63 21.33
C PHE A 441 9.56 5.70 22.79
N SER A 442 10.86 5.71 23.05
CA SER A 442 11.42 5.65 24.41
C SER A 442 11.37 6.97 25.16
N TYR A 443 11.56 8.11 24.47
CA TYR A 443 11.71 9.43 25.11
C TYR A 443 10.57 10.40 24.84
N ALA A 444 9.89 10.30 23.69
CA ALA A 444 8.85 11.23 23.26
C ALA A 444 7.66 10.53 22.58
N PRO A 445 6.96 9.59 23.27
CA PRO A 445 5.92 8.76 22.64
C PRO A 445 4.76 9.57 22.04
N LYS A 446 4.53 10.81 22.52
CA LYS A 446 3.53 11.72 21.96
C LYS A 446 3.90 12.21 20.55
N ALA A 447 5.20 12.25 20.22
CA ALA A 447 5.70 12.65 18.90
C ALA A 447 5.72 11.51 17.86
N TRP A 448 5.09 10.37 18.13
CA TRP A 448 5.07 9.22 17.20
C TRP A 448 4.56 9.55 15.80
N ALA A 449 3.63 10.52 15.68
CA ALA A 449 3.13 10.98 14.39
C ALA A 449 4.25 11.57 13.49
N ALA A 450 5.29 12.17 14.07
CA ALA A 450 6.43 12.70 13.33
C ALA A 450 7.24 11.60 12.62
N VAL A 451 7.29 10.38 13.18
CA VAL A 451 7.95 9.23 12.54
C VAL A 451 7.25 8.88 11.21
N TRP A 452 5.93 8.86 11.21
CA TRP A 452 5.15 8.60 10.00
C TRP A 452 5.21 9.79 9.02
N ALA A 453 5.23 11.03 9.52
CA ALA A 453 5.40 12.20 8.68
C ALA A 453 6.76 12.16 7.95
N LEU A 454 7.84 11.77 8.65
CA LEU A 454 9.15 11.57 8.03
C LEU A 454 9.12 10.44 6.99
N ALA A 455 8.49 9.30 7.31
CA ALA A 455 8.38 8.19 6.36
C ALA A 455 7.59 8.58 5.09
N CYS A 456 6.50 9.35 5.24
CA CYS A 456 5.76 9.90 4.10
C CYS A 456 6.63 10.87 3.29
N TRP A 457 7.41 11.74 3.96
CA TRP A 457 8.30 12.65 3.28
C TRP A 457 9.39 11.92 2.48
N ILE A 458 9.99 10.89 3.07
CA ILE A 458 10.95 10.01 2.37
C ILE A 458 10.29 9.42 1.11
N ALA A 459 9.07 8.91 1.21
CA ALA A 459 8.36 8.35 0.06
C ALA A 459 8.06 9.42 -1.02
N VAL A 460 7.70 10.63 -0.61
CA VAL A 460 7.51 11.77 -1.55
C VAL A 460 8.81 12.09 -2.26
N VAL A 461 9.93 12.15 -1.55
CA VAL A 461 11.25 12.43 -2.16
C VAL A 461 11.65 11.33 -3.14
N GLU A 462 11.49 10.05 -2.76
CA GLU A 462 11.90 8.93 -3.62
C GLU A 462 11.08 8.81 -4.91
N ILE A 463 9.78 9.18 -4.86
CA ILE A 463 8.85 8.97 -5.98
C ILE A 463 8.58 10.26 -6.75
N LEU A 464 8.49 11.39 -6.07
CA LEU A 464 7.96 12.63 -6.61
C LEU A 464 8.96 13.80 -6.62
N ALA A 465 10.23 13.60 -6.21
CA ALA A 465 11.18 14.70 -6.13
C ALA A 465 11.42 15.38 -7.49
N ASP A 466 11.56 14.61 -8.55
CA ASP A 466 11.79 15.13 -9.90
C ASP A 466 10.48 15.66 -10.53
N PRO A 467 9.34 14.93 -10.49
CA PRO A 467 8.07 15.46 -11.01
C PRO A 467 7.58 16.74 -10.34
N LEU A 468 7.90 16.93 -9.06
CA LEU A 468 7.50 18.14 -8.30
C LEU A 468 8.58 19.22 -8.26
N ASP A 469 9.71 19.00 -8.92
CA ASP A 469 10.89 19.88 -8.88
C ASP A 469 11.22 20.34 -7.45
N LEU A 470 11.31 19.36 -6.53
CA LEU A 470 11.55 19.65 -5.13
C LEU A 470 12.89 20.33 -4.94
N PRO A 471 12.95 21.42 -4.14
CA PRO A 471 14.21 22.11 -3.86
C PRO A 471 15.21 21.19 -3.16
N GLU A 472 16.50 21.41 -3.40
CA GLU A 472 17.56 20.50 -2.94
C GLU A 472 17.58 20.34 -1.41
N TRP A 473 17.26 21.41 -0.65
CA TRP A 473 17.15 21.30 0.80
C TRP A 473 16.04 20.33 1.24
N GLY A 474 14.92 20.27 0.50
CA GLY A 474 13.84 19.34 0.76
C GLY A 474 14.23 17.90 0.46
N ARG A 475 14.94 17.66 -0.64
CA ARG A 475 15.48 16.33 -1.00
C ARG A 475 16.47 15.83 0.05
N LYS A 476 17.34 16.71 0.57
CA LYS A 476 18.34 16.40 1.62
C LYS A 476 17.74 16.05 2.98
N LEU A 477 16.45 16.30 3.22
CA LEU A 477 15.74 15.84 4.41
C LEU A 477 15.44 14.32 4.37
N SER A 478 15.56 13.67 3.20
CA SER A 478 15.44 12.21 3.09
C SER A 478 16.79 11.54 3.33
N PRO A 479 16.93 10.71 4.38
CA PRO A 479 18.17 9.95 4.61
C PRO A 479 18.49 8.97 3.46
N LEU A 480 17.47 8.49 2.73
CA LEU A 480 17.66 7.62 1.57
C LEU A 480 18.33 8.40 0.43
N TYR A 481 17.84 9.60 0.14
CA TYR A 481 18.38 10.48 -0.90
C TYR A 481 19.85 10.84 -0.66
N LEU A 482 20.27 11.00 0.59
CA LEU A 482 21.66 11.36 0.94
C LEU A 482 22.69 10.27 0.58
N VAL A 483 22.27 9.02 0.47
CA VAL A 483 23.15 7.90 0.08
C VAL A 483 23.52 7.97 -1.41
N GLY A 484 22.67 8.61 -2.22
CA GLY A 484 22.81 8.68 -3.67
C GLY A 484 21.89 7.70 -4.41
N ARG A 485 21.65 7.97 -5.69
CA ARG A 485 20.79 7.17 -6.58
C ARG A 485 21.52 5.95 -7.15
N VAL A 486 21.80 4.98 -6.31
CA VAL A 486 22.50 3.75 -6.69
C VAL A 486 21.55 2.81 -7.47
N PRO A 487 21.93 2.22 -8.62
CA PRO A 487 23.30 2.14 -9.18
C PRO A 487 23.71 3.28 -10.14
N MET A 488 22.82 4.22 -10.46
CA MET A 488 23.07 5.28 -11.45
C MET A 488 24.19 6.22 -11.01
N GLU A 489 24.30 6.48 -9.72
CA GLU A 489 25.35 7.31 -9.12
C GLU A 489 26.21 6.48 -8.17
N SER A 490 27.47 6.89 -8.00
CA SER A 490 28.32 6.31 -6.95
C SER A 490 27.80 6.70 -5.56
N PRO A 491 27.72 5.75 -4.61
CA PRO A 491 27.21 6.05 -3.29
C PRO A 491 28.09 7.07 -2.56
N SER A 492 27.46 8.00 -1.85
CA SER A 492 28.17 8.93 -0.96
C SER A 492 28.59 8.21 0.31
N TRP A 493 29.81 7.65 0.31
CA TRP A 493 30.34 6.90 1.46
C TRP A 493 30.46 7.76 2.72
N ILE A 494 30.72 9.08 2.57
CA ILE A 494 30.79 10.01 3.70
C ILE A 494 29.41 10.15 4.33
N ALA A 495 28.38 10.45 3.53
CA ALA A 495 27.00 10.55 4.02
C ALA A 495 26.54 9.23 4.65
N THR A 496 26.80 8.11 3.98
CA THR A 496 26.48 6.76 4.48
C THR A 496 27.13 6.48 5.82
N GLY A 497 28.40 6.84 5.98
CA GLY A 497 29.14 6.70 7.24
C GLY A 497 28.58 7.58 8.36
N CYS A 498 28.25 8.85 8.07
CA CYS A 498 27.61 9.76 9.03
C CYS A 498 26.23 9.26 9.46
N ILE A 499 25.41 8.79 8.51
CA ILE A 499 24.09 8.22 8.80
C ILE A 499 24.24 6.95 9.63
N GLY A 500 25.22 6.08 9.34
CA GLY A 500 25.52 4.88 10.11
C GLY A 500 25.95 5.18 11.55
N ALA A 501 26.79 6.19 11.76
CA ALA A 501 27.19 6.66 13.08
C ALA A 501 25.97 7.23 13.86
N ALA A 502 25.14 8.04 13.22
CA ALA A 502 23.89 8.56 13.80
C ALA A 502 22.93 7.41 14.16
N ALA A 503 22.79 6.42 13.27
CA ALA A 503 21.99 5.22 13.52
C ALA A 503 22.45 4.47 14.77
N LEU A 504 23.75 4.27 14.93
CA LEU A 504 24.32 3.62 16.11
C LEU A 504 24.07 4.41 17.39
N ALA A 505 24.30 5.73 17.37
CA ALA A 505 24.04 6.61 18.51
C ALA A 505 22.57 6.59 18.94
N LEU A 506 21.64 6.72 17.97
CA LEU A 506 20.21 6.64 18.21
C LEU A 506 19.75 5.27 18.70
N ALA A 507 20.32 4.19 18.14
CA ALA A 507 20.03 2.83 18.60
C ALA A 507 20.47 2.62 20.05
N LEU A 508 21.68 3.05 20.41
CA LEU A 508 22.18 2.96 21.79
C LEU A 508 21.32 3.77 22.77
N ALA A 509 20.84 4.95 22.35
CA ALA A 509 19.92 5.76 23.14
C ALA A 509 18.53 5.11 23.23
N GLY A 510 17.93 4.74 22.09
CA GLY A 510 16.56 4.23 22.02
C GLY A 510 16.36 2.86 22.67
N VAL A 511 17.44 2.07 22.78
CA VAL A 511 17.43 0.71 23.35
C VAL A 511 17.75 0.68 24.85
N LYS A 512 18.06 1.84 25.44
CA LYS A 512 18.12 2.05 26.90
C LYS A 512 16.90 2.86 27.36
N PRO A 513 15.67 2.30 27.27
CA PRO A 513 14.50 3.04 27.62
C PRO A 513 14.52 3.40 29.09
N ARG A 514 14.12 4.64 29.41
CA ARG A 514 13.91 5.03 30.80
C ARG A 514 12.74 4.22 31.37
N PRO A 515 12.86 3.69 32.60
CA PRO A 515 11.70 3.16 33.29
C PRO A 515 10.62 4.24 33.32
N ARG A 516 9.48 3.97 32.74
CA ARG A 516 8.30 4.81 32.83
C ARG A 516 7.14 3.94 33.32
N ASP A 517 6.19 4.54 34.01
CA ASP A 517 4.97 3.86 34.34
C ASP A 517 4.29 3.46 33.01
N LEU A 518 4.24 2.16 32.77
CA LEU A 518 3.49 1.61 31.66
C LEU A 518 2.03 1.91 31.97
N ALA A 519 1.46 2.91 31.29
CA ALA A 519 0.09 3.30 31.50
C ALA A 519 -0.80 2.07 31.40
N ALA A 520 -1.44 1.71 32.49
CA ALA A 520 -2.63 0.89 32.44
C ALA A 520 -3.65 1.73 31.66
N GLY A 521 -3.92 1.31 30.40
CA GLY A 521 -4.85 1.97 29.50
C GLY A 521 -6.30 1.91 29.99
#